data_78cbef30eee6f92e6a91be96e235049b
#
_entry.id   78cbef30eee6f92e6a91be96e235049b
#
_cell.length_a   1.000
_cell.length_b   1.000
_cell.length_c   1.000
_cell.angle_alpha   90.00
_cell.angle_beta   90.00
_cell.angle_gamma   90.00
#
_symmetry.space_group_name_H-M   'P 1'
#
loop_
_entity.id
_entity.type
_entity.pdbx_description
1 polymer ?
#
loop_
_entity_poly.entity_id
_entity_poly.type
_entity_poly.pdbx_seq_one_letter_code
_entity_poly.pdbx_strand_id
1 'polypeptide(L)'
;MTTMKALVIAEPRNMVWTTRATPQPAPGEVLIKIVSAGICGTDIHAWAGNQPFFSYPRVLGHELCADIVETGSAVEGFAVGQRVALIPYLSCYQCDACQSGKTNCCEHISVIGVHQDGGFCDYLSVPASNLLAVDALAPEAAALIEPFAISAHAVRRAAVAQGDAVLVVGAGPIGLGAAAIAASNGARVIVADTSEYRRQHVSQQLGLPALNPADADFIATLRAEFNGQLALTLIDATGNPAAMNAAVNLIRHGGTVVYVGLHKGDLVIPDSEFHKKESTLMGSRNATREDFDRVREFMAAGKLRADMMLNRRFAFSTLAEHFEEAVINNRELIKGVIDFDR
;
A
#
# COMPACT_ATOMS: atom_id res chain seq x y z
N MET A 1 -3.21 -33.46 -14.19
CA MET A 1 -2.91 -32.23 -13.45
C MET A 1 -3.53 -31.08 -14.21
N THR A 2 -4.32 -30.27 -13.56
CA THR A 2 -4.84 -29.04 -14.15
C THR A 2 -3.71 -28.02 -14.30
N THR A 3 -3.79 -27.17 -15.34
CA THR A 3 -2.80 -26.13 -15.58
C THR A 3 -3.43 -24.76 -15.41
N MET A 4 -2.62 -23.77 -15.11
CA MET A 4 -2.98 -22.37 -14.93
C MET A 4 -2.08 -21.45 -15.75
N LYS A 5 -2.56 -20.27 -16.08
CA LYS A 5 -1.76 -19.20 -16.66
C LYS A 5 -1.08 -18.38 -15.54
N ALA A 6 0.13 -17.95 -15.79
CA ALA A 6 0.85 -17.03 -14.93
C ALA A 6 1.62 -16.01 -15.78
N LEU A 7 1.62 -14.76 -15.33
CA LEU A 7 2.37 -13.68 -15.93
C LEU A 7 3.67 -13.48 -15.16
N VAL A 8 4.80 -13.79 -15.80
CA VAL A 8 6.13 -13.82 -15.18
C VAL A 8 6.96 -12.66 -15.68
N ILE A 9 7.59 -11.91 -14.79
CA ILE A 9 8.75 -11.10 -15.15
C ILE A 9 9.95 -12.04 -15.23
N ALA A 10 10.40 -12.35 -16.45
CA ALA A 10 11.54 -13.23 -16.69
C ALA A 10 12.88 -12.53 -16.40
N GLU A 11 12.95 -11.27 -16.74
CA GLU A 11 14.06 -10.33 -16.52
C GLU A 11 13.52 -8.89 -16.59
N PRO A 12 14.27 -7.85 -16.23
CA PRO A 12 13.83 -6.48 -16.34
C PRO A 12 13.23 -6.13 -17.70
N ARG A 13 12.04 -5.53 -17.69
CA ARG A 13 11.25 -5.12 -18.86
C ARG A 13 10.74 -6.27 -19.75
N ASN A 14 10.83 -7.50 -19.29
CA ASN A 14 10.38 -8.66 -20.03
C ASN A 14 9.34 -9.45 -19.23
N MET A 15 8.07 -9.25 -19.58
CA MET A 15 6.90 -9.89 -18.95
C MET A 15 6.32 -10.90 -19.94
N VAL A 16 6.28 -12.17 -19.56
CA VAL A 16 5.90 -13.28 -20.42
C VAL A 16 4.83 -14.17 -19.80
N TRP A 17 3.93 -14.65 -20.64
CA TRP A 17 2.95 -15.66 -20.26
C TRP A 17 3.59 -17.03 -20.13
N THR A 18 3.26 -17.74 -19.05
CA THR A 18 3.69 -19.12 -18.84
C THR A 18 2.48 -19.99 -18.45
N THR A 19 2.54 -21.26 -18.80
CA THR A 19 1.60 -22.28 -18.33
C THR A 19 2.31 -23.09 -17.23
N ARG A 20 1.67 -23.21 -16.08
CA ARG A 20 2.21 -23.93 -14.91
C ARG A 20 1.19 -24.94 -14.40
N ALA A 21 1.65 -25.94 -13.64
CA ALA A 21 0.74 -26.81 -12.90
C ALA A 21 0.00 -25.99 -11.84
N THR A 22 -1.30 -26.21 -11.69
CA THR A 22 -2.08 -25.64 -10.58
C THR A 22 -1.53 -26.19 -9.26
N PRO A 23 -1.19 -25.34 -8.28
CA PRO A 23 -0.67 -25.84 -6.99
C PRO A 23 -1.74 -26.63 -6.22
N GLN A 24 -1.29 -27.50 -5.34
CA GLN A 24 -2.14 -28.20 -4.37
C GLN A 24 -1.90 -27.59 -2.99
N PRO A 25 -2.94 -27.24 -2.23
CA PRO A 25 -2.77 -26.65 -0.91
C PRO A 25 -2.20 -27.68 0.08
N ALA A 26 -1.13 -27.29 0.78
CA ALA A 26 -0.58 -28.06 1.87
C ALA A 26 -1.48 -28.02 3.14
N PRO A 27 -1.23 -28.83 4.18
CA PRO A 27 -1.96 -28.67 5.43
C PRO A 27 -1.85 -27.24 5.99
N GLY A 28 -2.99 -26.62 6.32
CA GLY A 28 -3.07 -25.24 6.77
C GLY A 28 -3.07 -24.18 5.65
N GLU A 29 -2.96 -24.60 4.40
CA GLU A 29 -3.06 -23.73 3.23
C GLU A 29 -4.41 -23.85 2.53
N VAL A 30 -4.73 -22.86 1.72
CA VAL A 30 -5.88 -22.85 0.83
C VAL A 30 -5.42 -22.53 -0.59
N LEU A 31 -6.09 -23.11 -1.58
CA LEU A 31 -5.97 -22.72 -2.98
C LEU A 31 -6.99 -21.61 -3.25
N ILE A 32 -6.49 -20.46 -3.68
CA ILE A 32 -7.31 -19.32 -4.06
C ILE A 32 -7.27 -19.08 -5.56
N LYS A 33 -8.43 -18.76 -6.16
CA LYS A 33 -8.55 -18.28 -7.52
C LYS A 33 -8.55 -16.75 -7.50
N ILE A 34 -7.61 -16.13 -8.19
CA ILE A 34 -7.52 -14.67 -8.21
C ILE A 34 -8.70 -14.07 -8.99
N VAL A 35 -9.30 -13.03 -8.42
CA VAL A 35 -10.44 -12.30 -9.00
C VAL A 35 -10.03 -10.89 -9.39
N SER A 36 -9.21 -10.25 -8.56
CA SER A 36 -8.73 -8.90 -8.79
C SER A 36 -7.37 -8.69 -8.12
N ALA A 37 -6.49 -7.93 -8.73
CA ALA A 37 -5.17 -7.61 -8.18
C ALA A 37 -4.81 -6.14 -8.37
N GLY A 38 -4.29 -5.50 -7.32
CA GLY A 38 -3.72 -4.16 -7.42
C GLY A 38 -2.34 -4.17 -8.07
N ILE A 39 -2.00 -3.08 -8.75
CA ILE A 39 -0.64 -2.82 -9.25
C ILE A 39 0.04 -1.87 -8.29
N CYS A 40 1.15 -2.31 -7.70
CA CYS A 40 1.94 -1.56 -6.73
C CYS A 40 3.15 -0.88 -7.38
N GLY A 41 3.65 0.18 -6.77
CA GLY A 41 4.94 0.77 -7.12
C GLY A 41 6.10 -0.25 -7.05
N THR A 42 6.01 -1.25 -6.17
CA THR A 42 6.95 -2.37 -6.09
C THR A 42 6.98 -3.19 -7.37
N ASP A 43 5.82 -3.42 -8.02
CA ASP A 43 5.72 -4.14 -9.29
C ASP A 43 6.36 -3.33 -10.42
N ILE A 44 6.14 -2.01 -10.41
CA ILE A 44 6.75 -1.06 -11.37
C ILE A 44 8.28 -1.07 -11.22
N HIS A 45 8.78 -1.04 -9.99
CA HIS A 45 10.22 -1.10 -9.71
C HIS A 45 10.83 -2.46 -10.06
N ALA A 46 10.10 -3.56 -9.84
CA ALA A 46 10.52 -4.89 -10.26
C ALA A 46 10.60 -4.97 -11.79
N TRP A 47 9.59 -4.47 -12.52
CA TRP A 47 9.62 -4.39 -13.98
C TRP A 47 10.82 -3.56 -14.49
N ALA A 48 11.12 -2.43 -13.84
CA ALA A 48 12.23 -1.56 -14.22
C ALA A 48 13.62 -2.11 -13.85
N GLY A 49 13.73 -3.19 -13.09
CA GLY A 49 15.01 -3.77 -12.68
C GLY A 49 15.68 -3.06 -11.51
N ASN A 50 14.97 -2.21 -10.79
CA ASN A 50 15.54 -1.38 -9.71
C ASN A 50 14.98 -1.70 -8.31
N GLN A 51 14.21 -2.80 -8.15
CA GLN A 51 13.73 -3.28 -6.85
C GLN A 51 14.85 -4.04 -6.10
N PRO A 52 15.32 -3.55 -4.93
CA PRO A 52 16.52 -4.09 -4.27
C PRO A 52 16.33 -5.51 -3.68
N PHE A 53 15.09 -5.91 -3.39
CA PHE A 53 14.77 -7.19 -2.73
C PHE A 53 14.15 -8.21 -3.69
N PHE A 54 14.37 -8.03 -5.00
CA PHE A 54 13.70 -8.80 -6.02
C PHE A 54 14.68 -9.68 -6.81
N SER A 55 14.26 -10.91 -7.12
CA SER A 55 15.01 -11.83 -7.97
C SER A 55 14.15 -12.32 -9.13
N TYR A 56 14.75 -12.47 -10.30
CA TYR A 56 14.11 -12.97 -11.53
C TYR A 56 14.42 -14.46 -11.74
N PRO A 57 13.52 -15.23 -12.37
CA PRO A 57 12.16 -14.86 -12.74
C PRO A 57 11.21 -14.81 -11.56
N ARG A 58 10.08 -14.07 -11.69
CA ARG A 58 9.08 -13.93 -10.62
C ARG A 58 7.68 -13.65 -11.18
N VAL A 59 6.65 -14.22 -10.56
CA VAL A 59 5.26 -13.78 -10.68
C VAL A 59 5.03 -12.66 -9.68
N LEU A 60 4.57 -11.50 -10.14
CA LEU A 60 4.24 -10.34 -9.30
C LEU A 60 2.86 -10.47 -8.64
N GLY A 61 2.45 -9.43 -7.93
CA GLY A 61 1.12 -9.25 -7.37
C GLY A 61 1.02 -9.70 -5.91
N HIS A 62 0.79 -8.72 -5.04
CA HIS A 62 0.65 -8.90 -3.59
C HIS A 62 -0.58 -8.20 -3.02
N GLU A 63 -1.30 -7.44 -3.81
CA GLU A 63 -2.55 -6.76 -3.46
C GLU A 63 -3.69 -7.55 -4.10
N LEU A 64 -4.25 -8.54 -3.41
CA LEU A 64 -5.11 -9.56 -4.04
C LEU A 64 -6.48 -9.66 -3.39
N CYS A 65 -7.50 -9.77 -4.26
CA CYS A 65 -8.81 -10.34 -3.97
C CYS A 65 -8.96 -11.67 -4.69
N ALA A 66 -9.45 -12.69 -4.00
CA ALA A 66 -9.58 -14.03 -4.54
C ALA A 66 -10.78 -14.77 -3.94
N ASP A 67 -11.20 -15.86 -4.59
CA ASP A 67 -12.18 -16.79 -4.05
C ASP A 67 -11.48 -18.12 -3.67
N ILE A 68 -11.80 -18.68 -2.51
CA ILE A 68 -11.25 -19.98 -2.08
C ILE A 68 -11.88 -21.08 -2.94
N VAL A 69 -11.05 -21.90 -3.58
CA VAL A 69 -11.50 -23.02 -4.44
C VAL A 69 -11.18 -24.40 -3.87
N GLU A 70 -10.18 -24.50 -2.97
CA GLU A 70 -9.83 -25.73 -2.28
C GLU A 70 -9.21 -25.41 -0.93
N THR A 71 -9.43 -26.26 0.06
CA THR A 71 -8.80 -26.14 1.39
C THR A 71 -7.94 -27.36 1.66
N GLY A 72 -6.71 -27.14 2.10
CA GLY A 72 -5.87 -28.21 2.64
C GLY A 72 -6.41 -28.74 3.96
N SER A 73 -5.85 -29.84 4.44
CA SER A 73 -6.18 -30.36 5.77
C SER A 73 -5.80 -29.36 6.87
N ALA A 74 -6.48 -29.39 8.02
CA ALA A 74 -6.25 -28.50 9.17
C ALA A 74 -6.51 -27.01 8.91
N VAL A 75 -7.26 -26.64 7.86
CA VAL A 75 -7.77 -25.29 7.66
C VAL A 75 -9.02 -25.11 8.50
N GLU A 76 -9.02 -24.09 9.35
CA GLU A 76 -10.15 -23.69 10.17
C GLU A 76 -10.59 -22.25 9.82
N GLY A 77 -11.88 -21.95 9.95
CA GLY A 77 -12.43 -20.59 9.78
C GLY A 77 -12.61 -20.13 8.33
N PHE A 78 -12.27 -20.95 7.34
CA PHE A 78 -12.47 -20.66 5.91
C PHE A 78 -13.13 -21.83 5.18
N ALA A 79 -13.92 -21.53 4.15
CA ALA A 79 -14.62 -22.52 3.33
C ALA A 79 -14.48 -22.18 1.84
N VAL A 80 -14.64 -23.22 1.00
CA VAL A 80 -14.71 -23.05 -0.46
C VAL A 80 -15.85 -22.12 -0.83
N GLY A 81 -15.59 -21.21 -1.76
CA GLY A 81 -16.51 -20.17 -2.23
C GLY A 81 -16.44 -18.86 -1.47
N GLN A 82 -15.74 -18.79 -0.34
CA GLN A 82 -15.53 -17.53 0.38
C GLN A 82 -14.59 -16.58 -0.38
N ARG A 83 -14.96 -15.30 -0.37
CA ARG A 83 -14.10 -14.22 -0.89
C ARG A 83 -13.13 -13.73 0.16
N VAL A 84 -11.87 -13.57 -0.23
CA VAL A 84 -10.78 -13.22 0.66
C VAL A 84 -9.87 -12.15 0.06
N ALA A 85 -9.26 -11.35 0.92
CA ALA A 85 -8.10 -10.52 0.60
C ALA A 85 -6.83 -11.16 1.18
N LEU A 86 -5.70 -10.98 0.51
CA LEU A 86 -4.41 -11.51 0.95
C LEU A 86 -3.72 -10.52 1.90
N ILE A 87 -3.15 -11.04 2.98
CA ILE A 87 -2.11 -10.39 3.79
C ILE A 87 -0.77 -10.96 3.30
N PRO A 88 0.01 -10.24 2.49
CA PRO A 88 1.13 -10.85 1.77
C PRO A 88 2.38 -11.11 2.62
N TYR A 89 2.38 -10.72 3.89
CA TYR A 89 3.52 -10.74 4.79
C TYR A 89 3.60 -12.07 5.55
N LEU A 90 4.57 -12.92 5.18
CA LEU A 90 4.86 -14.17 5.88
C LEU A 90 5.95 -13.92 6.91
N SER A 91 5.58 -13.95 8.18
CA SER A 91 6.47 -13.69 9.30
C SER A 91 6.91 -14.98 9.97
N CYS A 92 8.10 -15.01 10.56
CA CYS A 92 8.64 -16.22 11.20
C CYS A 92 8.05 -16.47 12.60
N TYR A 93 7.43 -15.49 13.23
CA TYR A 93 6.86 -15.54 14.59
C TYR A 93 7.85 -15.90 15.71
N GLN A 94 9.17 -15.94 15.42
CA GLN A 94 10.21 -16.39 16.35
C GLN A 94 11.27 -15.33 16.66
N CYS A 95 11.54 -14.36 15.74
CA CYS A 95 12.51 -13.29 15.98
C CYS A 95 11.98 -12.26 16.99
N ASP A 96 12.85 -11.44 17.54
CA ASP A 96 12.53 -10.45 18.58
C ASP A 96 11.44 -9.47 18.14
N ALA A 97 11.46 -9.04 16.88
CA ALA A 97 10.41 -8.20 16.32
C ALA A 97 9.05 -8.90 16.36
N CYS A 98 8.97 -10.16 15.94
CA CYS A 98 7.72 -10.94 15.99
C CYS A 98 7.25 -11.17 17.41
N GLN A 99 8.14 -11.52 18.32
CA GLN A 99 7.81 -11.76 19.74
C GLN A 99 7.33 -10.49 20.45
N SER A 100 7.76 -9.31 19.98
CA SER A 100 7.27 -8.01 20.45
C SER A 100 6.00 -7.52 19.77
N GLY A 101 5.33 -8.37 18.97
CA GLY A 101 4.09 -8.04 18.25
C GLY A 101 4.30 -7.22 16.96
N LYS A 102 5.55 -7.00 16.53
CA LYS A 102 5.90 -6.25 15.31
C LYS A 102 6.17 -7.21 14.15
N THR A 103 5.20 -8.03 13.80
CA THR A 103 5.33 -9.04 12.72
C THR A 103 5.65 -8.43 11.35
N ASN A 104 5.20 -7.19 11.10
CA ASN A 104 5.54 -6.40 9.92
C ASN A 104 7.03 -6.03 9.82
N CYS A 105 7.77 -6.12 10.93
CA CYS A 105 9.22 -5.89 11.03
C CYS A 105 10.01 -7.19 11.18
N CYS A 106 9.42 -8.35 10.87
CA CYS A 106 10.08 -9.64 10.96
C CYS A 106 11.43 -9.63 10.24
N GLU A 107 12.49 -10.10 10.91
CA GLU A 107 13.84 -10.16 10.34
C GLU A 107 13.96 -11.16 9.18
N HIS A 108 13.07 -12.16 9.15
CA HIS A 108 12.99 -13.19 8.13
C HIS A 108 11.72 -13.08 7.29
N ILE A 109 11.23 -11.85 7.10
CA ILE A 109 9.98 -11.62 6.37
C ILE A 109 10.09 -12.12 4.92
N SER A 110 9.09 -12.88 4.50
CA SER A 110 8.89 -13.22 3.09
C SER A 110 7.58 -12.59 2.61
N VAL A 111 7.63 -11.86 1.51
CA VAL A 111 6.46 -11.17 0.95
C VAL A 111 6.06 -11.85 -0.34
N ILE A 112 4.83 -12.34 -0.41
CA ILE A 112 4.22 -12.92 -1.62
C ILE A 112 4.23 -11.86 -2.72
N GLY A 113 4.63 -12.21 -3.94
CA GLY A 113 4.78 -11.29 -5.07
C GLY A 113 6.10 -10.51 -5.10
N VAL A 114 6.97 -10.66 -4.07
CA VAL A 114 8.28 -10.00 -3.99
C VAL A 114 9.39 -11.03 -3.78
N HIS A 115 9.39 -11.71 -2.62
CA HIS A 115 10.41 -12.72 -2.29
C HIS A 115 10.05 -14.11 -2.83
N GLN A 116 8.77 -14.35 -3.08
CA GLN A 116 8.23 -15.55 -3.72
C GLN A 116 7.16 -15.16 -4.74
N ASP A 117 6.69 -16.12 -5.54
CA ASP A 117 5.69 -15.88 -6.56
C ASP A 117 4.38 -15.35 -5.97
N GLY A 118 3.78 -14.41 -6.68
CA GLY A 118 2.55 -13.70 -6.30
C GLY A 118 1.34 -14.06 -7.18
N GLY A 119 0.35 -13.19 -7.15
CA GLY A 119 -0.98 -13.44 -7.67
C GLY A 119 -1.24 -12.94 -9.10
N PHE A 120 -0.23 -12.57 -9.90
CA PHE A 120 -0.48 -12.35 -11.32
C PHE A 120 -0.55 -13.71 -12.04
N CYS A 121 -1.47 -14.57 -11.58
CA CYS A 121 -1.75 -15.91 -12.08
C CYS A 121 -3.19 -16.31 -11.75
N ASP A 122 -3.68 -17.40 -12.35
CA ASP A 122 -5.06 -17.83 -12.11
C ASP A 122 -5.27 -18.32 -10.66
N TYR A 123 -4.29 -19.06 -10.11
CA TYR A 123 -4.40 -19.72 -8.80
C TYR A 123 -3.13 -19.56 -7.97
N LEU A 124 -3.29 -19.44 -6.66
CA LEU A 124 -2.19 -19.35 -5.71
C LEU A 124 -2.52 -20.19 -4.46
N SER A 125 -1.54 -20.96 -3.92
CA SER A 125 -1.66 -21.60 -2.62
C SER A 125 -1.05 -20.70 -1.55
N VAL A 126 -1.80 -20.43 -0.47
CA VAL A 126 -1.37 -19.51 0.60
C VAL A 126 -1.80 -20.05 1.96
N PRO A 127 -1.06 -19.73 3.04
CA PRO A 127 -1.50 -20.05 4.39
C PRO A 127 -2.86 -19.40 4.71
N ALA A 128 -3.79 -20.16 5.26
CA ALA A 128 -5.11 -19.66 5.67
C ALA A 128 -4.99 -18.50 6.67
N SER A 129 -3.97 -18.50 7.54
CA SER A 129 -3.68 -17.41 8.48
C SER A 129 -3.37 -16.06 7.81
N ASN A 130 -3.01 -16.06 6.55
CA ASN A 130 -2.71 -14.87 5.76
C ASN A 130 -3.91 -14.35 4.95
N LEU A 131 -5.11 -14.85 5.24
CA LEU A 131 -6.33 -14.42 4.57
C LEU A 131 -7.22 -13.58 5.49
N LEU A 132 -7.99 -12.71 4.86
CA LEU A 132 -9.02 -11.87 5.46
C LEU A 132 -10.33 -12.09 4.70
N ALA A 133 -11.39 -12.54 5.38
CA ALA A 133 -12.70 -12.70 4.77
C ALA A 133 -13.30 -11.33 4.39
N VAL A 134 -13.74 -11.19 3.12
CA VAL A 134 -14.21 -9.91 2.54
C VAL A 134 -15.45 -10.07 1.66
N ASP A 135 -16.30 -11.05 1.95
CA ASP A 135 -17.47 -11.41 1.13
C ASP A 135 -18.40 -10.23 0.79
N ALA A 136 -18.47 -9.23 1.66
CA ALA A 136 -19.30 -8.03 1.50
C ALA A 136 -18.67 -6.94 0.61
N LEU A 137 -17.41 -7.08 0.20
CA LEU A 137 -16.70 -6.06 -0.55
C LEU A 137 -16.66 -6.38 -2.05
N ALA A 138 -16.72 -5.33 -2.88
CA ALA A 138 -16.42 -5.47 -4.31
C ALA A 138 -14.96 -5.93 -4.52
N PRO A 139 -14.68 -6.73 -5.56
CA PRO A 139 -13.34 -7.31 -5.77
C PRO A 139 -12.22 -6.28 -5.80
N GLU A 140 -12.42 -5.17 -6.49
CA GLU A 140 -11.45 -4.08 -6.57
C GLU A 140 -11.19 -3.40 -5.22
N ALA A 141 -12.23 -3.26 -4.39
CA ALA A 141 -12.08 -2.71 -3.04
C ALA A 141 -11.30 -3.69 -2.14
N ALA A 142 -11.61 -4.98 -2.24
CA ALA A 142 -10.93 -6.03 -1.49
C ALA A 142 -9.44 -6.14 -1.87
N ALA A 143 -9.08 -6.01 -3.16
CA ALA A 143 -7.68 -5.99 -3.61
C ALA A 143 -6.91 -4.79 -3.04
N LEU A 144 -7.59 -3.66 -2.80
CA LEU A 144 -6.96 -2.45 -2.27
C LEU A 144 -6.87 -2.40 -0.73
N ILE A 145 -7.28 -3.44 -0.03
CA ILE A 145 -7.11 -3.51 1.44
C ILE A 145 -5.62 -3.40 1.81
N GLU A 146 -4.73 -4.06 1.07
CA GLU A 146 -3.30 -4.07 1.38
C GLU A 146 -2.68 -2.66 1.36
N PRO A 147 -2.77 -1.84 0.28
CA PRO A 147 -2.20 -0.50 0.28
C PRO A 147 -2.88 0.43 1.30
N PHE A 148 -4.18 0.27 1.57
CA PHE A 148 -4.83 1.00 2.66
C PHE A 148 -4.31 0.54 4.04
N ALA A 149 -3.96 -0.74 4.23
CA ALA A 149 -3.41 -1.24 5.48
C ALA A 149 -2.02 -0.65 5.77
N ILE A 150 -1.16 -0.49 4.76
CA ILE A 150 0.12 0.24 4.88
C ILE A 150 -0.14 1.67 5.37
N SER A 151 -1.12 2.34 4.77
CA SER A 151 -1.52 3.70 5.14
C SER A 151 -2.09 3.77 6.56
N ALA A 152 -2.93 2.80 6.94
CA ALA A 152 -3.49 2.67 8.30
C ALA A 152 -2.39 2.45 9.35
N HIS A 153 -1.39 1.63 9.02
CA HIS A 153 -0.25 1.41 9.88
C HIS A 153 0.52 2.70 10.15
N ALA A 154 0.79 3.51 9.13
CA ALA A 154 1.48 4.78 9.29
C ALA A 154 0.70 5.77 10.18
N VAL A 155 -0.61 5.90 9.95
CA VAL A 155 -1.51 6.77 10.73
C VAL A 155 -1.59 6.30 12.19
N ARG A 156 -1.66 4.97 12.43
CA ARG A 156 -1.66 4.39 13.79
C ARG A 156 -0.32 4.60 14.49
N ARG A 157 0.81 4.41 13.79
CA ARG A 157 2.15 4.69 14.36
C ARG A 157 2.31 6.13 14.79
N ALA A 158 1.74 7.07 14.06
CA ALA A 158 1.72 8.49 14.39
C ALA A 158 0.73 8.84 15.52
N ALA A 159 -0.05 7.87 15.98
CA ALA A 159 -1.12 8.06 16.98
C ALA A 159 -2.08 9.21 16.62
N VAL A 160 -2.39 9.38 15.34
CA VAL A 160 -3.28 10.47 14.85
C VAL A 160 -4.64 10.37 15.48
N ALA A 161 -5.03 11.45 16.15
CA ALA A 161 -6.28 11.59 16.89
C ALA A 161 -7.22 12.66 16.27
N GLN A 162 -8.43 12.70 16.78
CA GLN A 162 -9.42 13.72 16.40
C GLN A 162 -8.90 15.13 16.69
N GLY A 163 -9.02 16.03 15.71
CA GLY A 163 -8.60 17.42 15.80
C GLY A 163 -7.12 17.67 15.50
N ASP A 164 -6.29 16.63 15.35
CA ASP A 164 -4.88 16.79 14.99
C ASP A 164 -4.72 17.46 13.62
N ALA A 165 -3.68 18.30 13.51
CA ALA A 165 -3.26 18.90 12.25
C ALA A 165 -2.30 17.94 11.54
N VAL A 166 -2.72 17.34 10.43
CA VAL A 166 -1.95 16.34 9.68
C VAL A 166 -1.64 16.83 8.28
N LEU A 167 -0.36 16.87 7.95
CA LEU A 167 0.13 17.10 6.59
C LEU A 167 0.57 15.77 5.97
N VAL A 168 -0.05 15.39 4.87
CA VAL A 168 0.39 14.24 4.06
C VAL A 168 1.16 14.77 2.86
N VAL A 169 2.42 14.36 2.68
CA VAL A 169 3.26 14.76 1.55
C VAL A 169 3.34 13.60 0.56
N GLY A 170 2.86 13.84 -0.65
CA GLY A 170 2.69 12.86 -1.72
C GLY A 170 1.25 12.34 -1.82
N ALA A 171 0.59 12.59 -2.94
CA ALA A 171 -0.76 12.10 -3.26
C ALA A 171 -0.72 10.87 -4.18
N GLY A 172 0.22 9.96 -3.94
CA GLY A 172 0.19 8.60 -4.46
C GLY A 172 -0.77 7.72 -3.64
N PRO A 173 -0.94 6.42 -3.99
CA PRO A 173 -1.90 5.53 -3.33
C PRO A 173 -1.76 5.52 -1.80
N ILE A 174 -0.53 5.43 -1.30
CA ILE A 174 -0.25 5.39 0.14
C ILE A 174 -0.60 6.71 0.82
N GLY A 175 -0.25 7.85 0.20
CA GLY A 175 -0.59 9.16 0.74
C GLY A 175 -2.10 9.43 0.74
N LEU A 176 -2.81 9.06 -0.33
CA LEU A 176 -4.27 9.14 -0.41
C LEU A 176 -4.94 8.29 0.68
N GLY A 177 -4.46 7.05 0.87
CA GLY A 177 -4.94 6.18 1.94
C GLY A 177 -4.70 6.77 3.34
N ALA A 178 -3.49 7.31 3.58
CA ALA A 178 -3.15 7.94 4.87
C ALA A 178 -4.03 9.18 5.13
N ALA A 179 -4.25 10.01 4.11
CA ALA A 179 -5.11 11.18 4.21
C ALA A 179 -6.57 10.80 4.53
N ALA A 180 -7.12 9.81 3.80
CA ALA A 180 -8.48 9.32 4.01
C ALA A 180 -8.68 8.74 5.42
N ILE A 181 -7.71 7.95 5.90
CA ILE A 181 -7.77 7.31 7.23
C ILE A 181 -7.61 8.35 8.34
N ALA A 182 -6.67 9.29 8.20
CA ALA A 182 -6.49 10.38 9.17
C ALA A 182 -7.76 11.26 9.26
N ALA A 183 -8.37 11.59 8.11
CA ALA A 183 -9.65 12.32 8.07
C ALA A 183 -10.78 11.51 8.71
N SER A 184 -10.84 10.20 8.47
CA SER A 184 -11.81 9.29 9.10
C SER A 184 -11.65 9.19 10.63
N ASN A 185 -10.44 9.47 11.15
CA ASN A 185 -10.17 9.59 12.58
C ASN A 185 -10.58 10.97 13.15
N GLY A 186 -11.05 11.90 12.29
CA GLY A 186 -11.42 13.25 12.69
C GLY A 186 -10.28 14.26 12.74
N ALA A 187 -9.12 13.96 12.14
CA ALA A 187 -8.02 14.89 11.99
C ALA A 187 -8.33 15.96 10.93
N ARG A 188 -7.71 17.13 11.05
CA ARG A 188 -7.66 18.15 9.99
C ARG A 188 -6.48 17.80 9.07
N VAL A 189 -6.81 17.42 7.85
CA VAL A 189 -5.82 16.89 6.91
C VAL A 189 -5.62 17.85 5.74
N ILE A 190 -4.36 18.08 5.39
CA ILE A 190 -3.94 18.74 4.15
C ILE A 190 -3.03 17.78 3.42
N VAL A 191 -3.18 17.70 2.11
CA VAL A 191 -2.30 16.90 1.25
C VAL A 191 -1.42 17.84 0.42
N ALA A 192 -0.13 17.56 0.32
CA ALA A 192 0.80 18.30 -0.52
C ALA A 192 1.34 17.42 -1.66
N ASP A 193 1.19 17.85 -2.90
CA ASP A 193 1.77 17.17 -4.08
C ASP A 193 2.08 18.22 -5.18
N THR A 194 3.17 18.00 -5.91
CA THR A 194 3.56 18.89 -7.03
C THR A 194 2.69 18.68 -8.28
N SER A 195 2.07 17.51 -8.44
CA SER A 195 1.19 17.18 -9.56
C SER A 195 -0.18 17.82 -9.39
N GLU A 196 -0.56 18.70 -10.32
CA GLU A 196 -1.90 19.29 -10.34
C GLU A 196 -2.98 18.21 -10.47
N TYR A 197 -2.79 17.22 -11.34
CA TYR A 197 -3.70 16.10 -11.51
C TYR A 197 -4.00 15.39 -10.18
N ARG A 198 -2.95 15.10 -9.41
CA ARG A 198 -3.10 14.44 -8.11
C ARG A 198 -3.76 15.32 -7.06
N ARG A 199 -3.46 16.63 -7.03
CA ARG A 199 -4.16 17.59 -6.14
C ARG A 199 -5.64 17.68 -6.47
N GLN A 200 -6.01 17.69 -7.76
CA GLN A 200 -7.41 17.66 -8.20
C GLN A 200 -8.09 16.35 -7.75
N HIS A 201 -7.42 15.20 -7.87
CA HIS A 201 -7.94 13.92 -7.38
C HIS A 201 -8.20 13.95 -5.87
N VAL A 202 -7.28 14.50 -5.06
CA VAL A 202 -7.48 14.69 -3.61
C VAL A 202 -8.76 15.48 -3.33
N SER A 203 -8.93 16.64 -3.99
CA SER A 203 -10.09 17.50 -3.77
C SER A 203 -11.40 16.84 -4.22
N GLN A 204 -11.39 16.12 -5.34
CA GLN A 204 -12.59 15.51 -5.92
C GLN A 204 -13.00 14.23 -5.20
N GLN A 205 -12.06 13.35 -4.85
CA GLN A 205 -12.36 12.03 -4.32
C GLN A 205 -12.35 11.98 -2.78
N LEU A 206 -11.51 12.79 -2.13
CA LEU A 206 -11.40 12.82 -0.68
C LEU A 206 -12.10 14.05 -0.06
N GLY A 207 -12.38 15.09 -0.86
CA GLY A 207 -12.93 16.34 -0.34
C GLY A 207 -11.96 17.12 0.58
N LEU A 208 -10.65 16.88 0.46
CA LEU A 208 -9.63 17.46 1.31
C LEU A 208 -8.88 18.60 0.60
N PRO A 209 -8.36 19.59 1.35
CA PRO A 209 -7.47 20.61 0.81
C PRO A 209 -6.18 19.98 0.26
N ALA A 210 -5.76 20.45 -0.92
CA ALA A 210 -4.52 20.00 -1.55
C ALA A 210 -3.69 21.20 -2.00
N LEU A 211 -2.41 21.24 -1.58
CA LEU A 211 -1.49 22.33 -1.82
C LEU A 211 -0.32 21.89 -2.71
N ASN A 212 0.22 22.84 -3.48
CA ASN A 212 1.47 22.60 -4.19
C ASN A 212 2.65 23.07 -3.31
N PRO A 213 3.54 22.17 -2.89
CA PRO A 213 4.67 22.54 -2.05
C PRO A 213 5.72 23.41 -2.76
N ALA A 214 5.61 23.57 -4.07
CA ALA A 214 6.49 24.46 -4.85
C ALA A 214 6.00 25.93 -4.89
N ASP A 215 4.80 26.22 -4.41
CA ASP A 215 4.27 27.58 -4.40
C ASP A 215 4.99 28.45 -3.35
N ALA A 216 5.28 29.70 -3.69
CA ALA A 216 6.04 30.61 -2.82
C ALA A 216 5.35 30.89 -1.47
N ASP A 217 4.04 30.82 -1.44
CA ASP A 217 3.19 31.02 -0.25
C ASP A 217 2.78 29.72 0.46
N PHE A 218 3.31 28.57 0.04
CA PHE A 218 2.95 27.25 0.60
C PHE A 218 2.94 27.23 2.12
N ILE A 219 4.01 27.70 2.78
CA ILE A 219 4.12 27.72 4.25
C ILE A 219 3.09 28.66 4.88
N ALA A 220 2.82 29.81 4.27
CA ALA A 220 1.83 30.76 4.76
C ALA A 220 0.42 30.16 4.67
N THR A 221 0.10 29.54 3.55
CA THR A 221 -1.17 28.85 3.31
C THR A 221 -1.35 27.68 4.27
N LEU A 222 -0.31 26.82 4.45
CA LEU A 222 -0.34 25.71 5.38
C LEU A 222 -0.62 26.18 6.82
N ARG A 223 0.01 27.28 7.25
CA ARG A 223 -0.25 27.87 8.56
C ARG A 223 -1.67 28.40 8.69
N ALA A 224 -2.17 29.08 7.66
CA ALA A 224 -3.55 29.60 7.66
C ALA A 224 -4.56 28.45 7.85
N GLU A 225 -4.39 27.37 7.13
CA GLU A 225 -5.24 26.19 7.23
C GLU A 225 -5.15 25.49 8.61
N PHE A 226 -4.02 25.58 9.30
CA PHE A 226 -3.81 25.00 10.65
C PHE A 226 -3.86 26.05 11.77
N ASN A 227 -4.68 27.12 11.60
CA ASN A 227 -4.90 28.15 12.62
C ASN A 227 -3.60 28.84 13.09
N GLY A 228 -2.71 29.18 12.16
CA GLY A 228 -1.44 29.86 12.43
C GLY A 228 -0.28 28.91 12.79
N GLN A 229 -0.53 27.62 12.95
CA GLN A 229 0.48 26.62 13.29
C GLN A 229 0.97 25.85 12.05
N LEU A 230 2.04 25.08 12.21
CA LEU A 230 2.42 24.00 11.29
C LEU A 230 1.75 22.68 11.71
N ALA A 231 1.94 21.62 10.91
CA ALA A 231 1.38 20.31 11.20
C ALA A 231 1.87 19.76 12.56
N LEU A 232 1.01 19.07 13.30
CA LEU A 232 1.41 18.23 14.43
C LEU A 232 2.08 16.96 13.92
N THR A 233 1.49 16.37 12.88
CA THR A 233 1.98 15.14 12.26
C THR A 233 2.19 15.36 10.76
N LEU A 234 3.36 14.97 10.27
CA LEU A 234 3.64 14.89 8.84
C LEU A 234 3.85 13.42 8.47
N ILE A 235 3.12 12.95 7.45
CA ILE A 235 3.31 11.62 6.87
C ILE A 235 3.88 11.80 5.47
N ASP A 236 5.14 11.40 5.27
CA ASP A 236 5.77 11.39 3.94
C ASP A 236 5.52 10.06 3.24
N ALA A 237 4.85 10.13 2.09
CA ALA A 237 4.57 9.01 1.19
C ALA A 237 5.27 9.18 -0.18
N THR A 238 6.27 10.06 -0.28
CA THR A 238 6.93 10.37 -1.55
C THR A 238 8.13 9.50 -1.85
N GLY A 239 8.93 9.15 -0.80
CA GLY A 239 10.28 8.59 -1.00
C GLY A 239 11.24 9.55 -1.72
N ASN A 240 10.87 10.83 -1.85
CA ASN A 240 11.71 11.84 -2.47
C ASN A 240 12.64 12.48 -1.43
N PRO A 241 13.97 12.43 -1.60
CA PRO A 241 14.91 12.91 -0.59
C PRO A 241 14.76 14.40 -0.27
N ALA A 242 14.39 15.23 -1.24
CA ALA A 242 14.20 16.67 -0.98
C ALA A 242 12.98 16.92 -0.08
N ALA A 243 11.86 16.23 -0.32
CA ALA A 243 10.68 16.30 0.52
C ALA A 243 10.95 15.75 1.92
N MET A 244 11.60 14.58 1.99
CA MET A 244 11.92 13.92 3.27
C MET A 244 12.88 14.75 4.12
N ASN A 245 13.92 15.35 3.54
CA ASN A 245 14.86 16.22 4.24
C ASN A 245 14.21 17.52 4.76
N ALA A 246 13.19 18.02 4.04
CA ALA A 246 12.47 19.23 4.44
C ALA A 246 11.41 18.99 5.52
N ALA A 247 11.03 17.72 5.79
CA ALA A 247 9.86 17.38 6.60
C ALA A 247 9.87 17.99 8.02
N VAL A 248 11.01 18.03 8.68
CA VAL A 248 11.16 18.61 10.04
C VAL A 248 10.79 20.10 10.05
N ASN A 249 11.00 20.82 8.94
CA ASN A 249 10.66 22.24 8.85
C ASN A 249 9.14 22.47 8.75
N LEU A 250 8.36 21.46 8.35
CA LEU A 250 6.91 21.56 8.12
C LEU A 250 6.07 21.15 9.33
N ILE A 251 6.69 20.70 10.42
CA ILE A 251 6.00 20.37 11.67
C ILE A 251 6.21 21.45 12.72
N ARG A 252 5.24 21.55 13.65
CA ARG A 252 5.33 22.43 14.81
C ARG A 252 6.25 21.85 15.88
N HIS A 253 6.52 22.59 16.96
CA HIS A 253 7.19 22.09 18.14
C HIS A 253 6.41 20.91 18.74
N GLY A 254 7.12 19.86 19.17
CA GLY A 254 6.54 18.60 19.65
C GLY A 254 5.94 17.74 18.52
N GLY A 255 6.20 18.08 17.26
CA GLY A 255 5.61 17.39 16.12
C GLY A 255 6.30 16.08 15.75
N THR A 256 5.60 15.27 14.97
CA THR A 256 6.05 13.94 14.51
C THR A 256 6.13 13.89 13.00
N VAL A 257 7.20 13.30 12.48
CA VAL A 257 7.35 12.92 11.07
C VAL A 257 7.34 11.41 10.95
N VAL A 258 6.51 10.88 10.06
CA VAL A 258 6.46 9.44 9.71
C VAL A 258 6.87 9.27 8.26
N TYR A 259 7.97 8.58 8.02
CA TYR A 259 8.42 8.19 6.69
C TYR A 259 7.83 6.84 6.30
N VAL A 260 6.93 6.84 5.31
CA VAL A 260 6.37 5.64 4.66
C VAL A 260 7.04 5.43 3.31
N GLY A 261 7.33 6.51 2.60
CA GLY A 261 8.13 6.50 1.38
C GLY A 261 9.56 6.00 1.66
N LEU A 262 10.10 5.19 0.75
CA LEU A 262 11.46 4.64 0.85
C LEU A 262 12.40 5.40 -0.08
N HIS A 263 13.50 5.92 0.48
CA HIS A 263 14.64 6.44 -0.26
C HIS A 263 15.84 5.50 -0.09
N LYS A 264 16.60 5.26 -1.17
CA LYS A 264 17.75 4.34 -1.15
C LYS A 264 19.05 4.98 -0.62
N GLY A 265 19.08 6.30 -0.44
CA GLY A 265 20.24 7.04 0.05
C GLY A 265 20.05 7.53 1.48
N ASP A 266 20.97 8.34 1.93
CA ASP A 266 20.94 8.97 3.24
C ASP A 266 19.94 10.13 3.27
N LEU A 267 19.34 10.38 4.44
CA LEU A 267 18.54 11.55 4.72
C LEU A 267 19.37 12.54 5.56
N VAL A 268 19.29 13.83 5.20
CA VAL A 268 19.95 14.90 5.92
C VAL A 268 18.93 15.65 6.77
N ILE A 269 19.01 15.49 8.08
CA ILE A 269 18.10 16.10 9.04
C ILE A 269 18.81 17.31 9.67
N PRO A 270 18.21 18.54 9.63
CA PRO A 270 18.78 19.71 10.28
C PRO A 270 18.67 19.56 11.81
N ASP A 271 19.75 19.13 12.45
CA ASP A 271 19.76 18.78 13.88
C ASP A 271 19.28 19.93 14.77
N SER A 272 19.70 21.16 14.49
CA SER A 272 19.28 22.34 15.27
C SER A 272 17.76 22.55 15.28
N GLU A 273 17.08 22.34 14.14
CA GLU A 273 15.62 22.44 14.07
C GLU A 273 14.94 21.21 14.66
N PHE A 274 15.50 20.03 14.46
CA PHE A 274 15.00 18.78 15.02
C PHE A 274 15.02 18.84 16.56
N HIS A 275 16.18 19.22 17.15
CA HIS A 275 16.35 19.35 18.59
C HIS A 275 15.47 20.47 19.19
N LYS A 276 15.50 21.68 18.59
CA LYS A 276 14.73 22.84 19.06
C LYS A 276 13.22 22.55 19.12
N LYS A 277 12.71 21.76 18.18
CA LYS A 277 11.30 21.41 18.12
C LYS A 277 10.94 20.22 19.00
N GLU A 278 11.91 19.54 19.61
CA GLU A 278 11.70 18.24 20.29
C GLU A 278 10.94 17.26 19.41
N SER A 279 11.38 17.14 18.15
CA SER A 279 10.68 16.41 17.10
C SER A 279 10.83 14.90 17.26
N THR A 280 9.85 14.14 16.78
CA THR A 280 9.92 12.68 16.66
C THR A 280 10.02 12.29 15.20
N LEU A 281 10.97 11.40 14.86
CA LEU A 281 11.07 10.77 13.53
C LEU A 281 10.75 9.29 13.64
N MET A 282 9.90 8.80 12.74
CA MET A 282 9.48 7.40 12.69
C MET A 282 9.56 6.85 11.27
N GLY A 283 10.06 5.63 11.12
CA GLY A 283 9.83 4.82 9.92
C GLY A 283 8.50 4.06 10.02
N SER A 284 7.79 3.87 8.93
CA SER A 284 6.63 2.99 8.83
C SER A 284 6.83 2.01 7.69
N ARG A 285 6.62 0.73 7.94
CA ARG A 285 6.84 -0.35 6.97
C ARG A 285 5.76 -1.39 7.06
N ASN A 286 5.27 -1.85 5.89
CA ASN A 286 4.26 -2.91 5.80
C ASN A 286 3.02 -2.59 6.67
N ALA A 287 2.31 -3.61 7.13
CA ALA A 287 1.19 -3.49 8.05
C ALA A 287 1.06 -4.75 8.91
N THR A 288 0.36 -4.65 10.03
CA THR A 288 0.00 -5.80 10.88
C THR A 288 -1.43 -6.24 10.61
N ARG A 289 -1.82 -7.41 11.07
CA ARG A 289 -3.19 -7.93 10.98
C ARG A 289 -4.23 -6.92 11.46
N GLU A 290 -3.96 -6.22 12.55
CA GLU A 290 -4.82 -5.18 13.10
C GLU A 290 -5.14 -4.07 12.09
N ASP A 291 -4.15 -3.66 11.28
CA ASP A 291 -4.33 -2.62 10.28
C ASP A 291 -5.22 -3.11 9.13
N PHE A 292 -5.08 -4.37 8.71
CA PHE A 292 -5.95 -5.01 7.71
C PHE A 292 -7.40 -5.13 8.19
N ASP A 293 -7.62 -5.59 9.43
CA ASP A 293 -8.95 -5.70 10.03
C ASP A 293 -9.62 -4.33 10.11
N ARG A 294 -8.90 -3.30 10.54
CA ARG A 294 -9.40 -1.92 10.60
C ARG A 294 -9.79 -1.37 9.23
N VAL A 295 -8.98 -1.61 8.20
CA VAL A 295 -9.30 -1.18 6.83
C VAL A 295 -10.55 -1.87 6.31
N ARG A 296 -10.68 -3.18 6.52
CA ARG A 296 -11.90 -3.93 6.17
C ARG A 296 -13.14 -3.32 6.83
N GLU A 297 -13.06 -3.01 8.12
CA GLU A 297 -14.16 -2.37 8.86
C GLU A 297 -14.51 -0.99 8.30
N PHE A 298 -13.49 -0.17 7.97
CA PHE A 298 -13.70 1.15 7.38
C PHE A 298 -14.31 1.07 5.99
N MET A 299 -13.92 0.09 5.17
CA MET A 299 -14.53 -0.16 3.86
C MET A 299 -15.98 -0.64 4.00
N ALA A 300 -16.25 -1.59 4.90
CA ALA A 300 -17.60 -2.07 5.18
C ALA A 300 -18.53 -0.95 5.68
N ALA A 301 -17.99 0.02 6.43
CA ALA A 301 -18.72 1.19 6.89
C ALA A 301 -18.79 2.34 5.87
N GLY A 302 -18.26 2.17 4.65
CA GLY A 302 -18.21 3.21 3.61
C GLY A 302 -17.29 4.39 3.90
N LYS A 303 -16.43 4.31 4.92
CA LYS A 303 -15.45 5.34 5.26
C LYS A 303 -14.25 5.34 4.32
N LEU A 304 -13.90 4.17 3.78
CA LEU A 304 -12.91 4.02 2.75
C LEU A 304 -13.56 3.40 1.50
N ARG A 305 -13.27 3.96 0.35
CA ARG A 305 -13.79 3.51 -0.95
C ARG A 305 -12.63 3.32 -1.92
N ALA A 306 -12.80 2.40 -2.86
CA ALA A 306 -11.78 2.12 -3.87
C ALA A 306 -11.42 3.37 -4.70
N ASP A 307 -12.41 4.18 -5.09
CA ASP A 307 -12.25 5.39 -5.90
C ASP A 307 -11.40 6.50 -5.26
N MET A 308 -11.13 6.41 -3.96
CA MET A 308 -10.21 7.34 -3.28
C MET A 308 -8.77 7.22 -3.82
N MET A 309 -8.39 6.05 -4.36
CA MET A 309 -7.09 5.88 -5.02
C MET A 309 -7.18 5.24 -6.40
N LEU A 310 -8.16 4.36 -6.65
CA LEU A 310 -8.32 3.63 -7.92
C LEU A 310 -8.75 4.59 -9.03
N ASN A 311 -7.97 4.65 -10.11
CA ASN A 311 -8.31 5.46 -11.27
C ASN A 311 -8.15 4.76 -12.63
N ARG A 312 -7.67 3.52 -12.66
CA ARG A 312 -7.55 2.70 -13.89
C ARG A 312 -7.83 1.23 -13.61
N ARG A 313 -8.40 0.56 -14.61
CA ARG A 313 -8.64 -0.90 -14.59
C ARG A 313 -7.99 -1.53 -15.83
N PHE A 314 -7.47 -2.73 -15.68
CA PHE A 314 -6.77 -3.48 -16.71
C PHE A 314 -7.32 -4.90 -16.77
N ALA A 315 -7.43 -5.46 -17.98
CA ALA A 315 -7.75 -6.88 -18.13
C ALA A 315 -6.48 -7.71 -17.97
N PHE A 316 -6.53 -8.79 -17.18
CA PHE A 316 -5.39 -9.67 -16.97
C PHE A 316 -4.88 -10.27 -18.28
N SER A 317 -5.80 -10.68 -19.17
CA SER A 317 -5.50 -11.32 -20.45
C SER A 317 -4.63 -10.50 -21.41
N THR A 318 -4.63 -9.17 -21.27
CA THR A 318 -3.86 -8.25 -22.15
C THR A 318 -2.80 -7.45 -21.43
N LEU A 319 -2.58 -7.72 -20.13
CA LEU A 319 -1.71 -6.89 -19.30
C LEU A 319 -0.27 -6.87 -19.79
N ALA A 320 0.28 -8.01 -20.21
CA ALA A 320 1.67 -8.11 -20.68
C ALA A 320 1.96 -7.21 -21.87
N GLU A 321 1.00 -7.08 -22.80
CA GLU A 321 1.14 -6.33 -24.04
C GLU A 321 1.11 -4.81 -23.82
N HIS A 322 0.42 -4.38 -22.76
CA HIS A 322 0.15 -2.95 -22.50
C HIS A 322 0.81 -2.41 -21.24
N PHE A 323 1.54 -3.25 -20.49
CA PHE A 323 2.07 -2.87 -19.18
C PHE A 323 2.98 -1.65 -19.25
N GLU A 324 3.88 -1.59 -20.20
CA GLU A 324 4.81 -0.46 -20.36
C GLU A 324 4.06 0.84 -20.68
N GLU A 325 3.17 0.82 -21.65
CA GLU A 325 2.45 2.03 -22.06
C GLU A 325 1.41 2.47 -21.03
N ALA A 326 0.58 1.54 -20.56
CA ALA A 326 -0.58 1.85 -19.74
C ALA A 326 -0.26 2.03 -18.26
N VAL A 327 0.83 1.42 -17.77
CA VAL A 327 1.24 1.48 -16.37
C VAL A 327 2.49 2.33 -16.19
N ILE A 328 3.58 2.02 -16.91
CA ILE A 328 4.89 2.66 -16.68
C ILE A 328 4.92 4.10 -17.19
N ASN A 329 4.44 4.31 -18.42
CA ASN A 329 4.50 5.60 -19.10
C ASN A 329 3.28 6.51 -18.78
N ASN A 330 2.31 6.00 -18.04
CA ASN A 330 1.10 6.74 -17.71
C ASN A 330 1.29 7.61 -16.46
N ARG A 331 1.59 8.89 -16.65
CA ARG A 331 1.80 9.87 -15.57
C ARG A 331 0.54 10.17 -14.75
N GLU A 332 -0.64 9.89 -15.29
CA GLU A 332 -1.92 10.06 -14.60
C GLU A 332 -2.34 8.80 -13.83
N LEU A 333 -1.61 7.71 -13.93
CA LEU A 333 -1.89 6.54 -13.12
C LEU A 333 -1.60 6.83 -11.65
N ILE A 334 -2.64 6.73 -10.82
CA ILE A 334 -2.53 6.77 -9.36
C ILE A 334 -2.48 5.34 -8.86
N LYS A 335 -3.57 4.59 -9.10
CA LYS A 335 -3.70 3.18 -8.75
C LYS A 335 -4.43 2.41 -9.83
N GLY A 336 -3.82 1.32 -10.27
CA GLY A 336 -4.41 0.37 -11.21
C GLY A 336 -4.89 -0.89 -10.49
N VAL A 337 -5.98 -1.45 -10.98
CA VAL A 337 -6.47 -2.78 -10.59
C VAL A 337 -6.60 -3.63 -11.84
N ILE A 338 -6.17 -4.88 -11.75
CA ILE A 338 -6.28 -5.91 -12.77
C ILE A 338 -7.54 -6.72 -12.49
N ASP A 339 -8.40 -6.84 -13.47
CA ASP A 339 -9.56 -7.72 -13.45
C ASP A 339 -9.20 -9.04 -14.12
N PHE A 340 -9.45 -10.15 -13.43
CA PHE A 340 -9.25 -11.50 -13.95
C PHE A 340 -10.54 -11.98 -14.61
N ASP A 341 -10.42 -12.61 -15.78
CA ASP A 341 -11.54 -13.19 -16.50
C ASP A 341 -12.22 -14.26 -15.61
N ARG A 342 -13.56 -14.23 -15.54
CA ARG A 342 -14.38 -15.16 -14.74
C ARG A 342 -14.52 -16.54 -15.40
#